data_55215e261a9fde1deabae7381bf1d285
#
_entry.id   55215e261a9fde1deabae7381bf1d285
#
_cell.length_a   1.000
_cell.length_b   1.000
_cell.length_c   1.000
_cell.angle_alpha   90.00
_cell.angle_beta   90.00
_cell.angle_gamma   90.00
#
_symmetry.space_group_name_H-M   'P 1'
#
loop_
_entity.id
_entity.type
_entity.pdbx_description
1 polymer ?
#
loop_
_entity_poly.entity_id
_entity_poly.type
_entity_poly.pdbx_seq_one_letter_code
_entity_poly.pdbx_strand_id
1 'polypeptide(L)'
;MALTDYIPVAIFAVVAVLLMRDLYSKMPKYAFACFAAGTIDAFIAGFLKATWKLLYAAGICDFHVLNTMFLPTQSLGLLLTGFGILLMLGAKKRAALAVAPPLFQGTFVFVGMMVLGLGAMCAGLGSIAVKMKKKGLIPVFVLCFLCYMAMGYLASRDGSSAAMNWAEQGVNCLGQVFLLIGVLTLHKAGLREFEL
;
A
#
# COMPACT_ATOMS: atom_id res chain seq x y z
N MET A 1 12.40 -1.57 18.90
CA MET A 1 11.03 -1.56 18.35
C MET A 1 10.76 -0.34 17.45
N ALA A 2 10.94 0.92 17.91
CA ALA A 2 10.64 2.09 17.08
C ALA A 2 11.44 2.15 15.75
N LEU A 3 12.71 1.75 15.75
CA LEU A 3 13.52 1.68 14.53
C LEU A 3 13.09 0.57 13.56
N THR A 4 12.52 -0.52 14.06
CA THR A 4 12.07 -1.62 13.20
C THR A 4 10.84 -1.26 12.38
N ASP A 5 10.07 -0.23 12.79
CA ASP A 5 8.91 0.27 12.06
C ASP A 5 9.29 0.93 10.71
N TYR A 6 10.56 1.32 10.54
CA TYR A 6 11.05 1.80 9.24
C TYR A 6 11.32 0.68 8.23
N ILE A 7 11.44 -0.59 8.65
CA ILE A 7 11.70 -1.71 7.74
C ILE A 7 10.58 -1.85 6.70
N PRO A 8 9.29 -2.00 7.08
CA PRO A 8 8.21 -2.09 6.10
C PRO A 8 8.08 -0.82 5.25
N VAL A 9 8.38 0.37 5.80
CA VAL A 9 8.38 1.63 5.05
C VAL A 9 9.46 1.63 3.96
N ALA A 10 10.67 1.17 4.28
CA ALA A 10 11.76 1.05 3.31
C ALA A 10 11.44 0.02 2.22
N ILE A 11 10.87 -1.13 2.59
CA ILE A 11 10.44 -2.14 1.62
C ILE A 11 9.37 -1.55 0.68
N PHE A 12 8.39 -0.84 1.22
CA PHE A 12 7.35 -0.19 0.42
C PHE A 12 7.94 0.88 -0.51
N ALA A 13 8.94 1.66 -0.06
CA ALA A 13 9.62 2.64 -0.91
C ALA A 13 10.26 1.97 -2.14
N VAL A 14 10.93 0.83 -1.96
CA VAL A 14 11.51 0.07 -3.09
C VAL A 14 10.42 -0.40 -4.05
N VAL A 15 9.32 -0.97 -3.53
CA VAL A 15 8.16 -1.38 -4.33
C VAL A 15 7.60 -0.21 -5.12
N ALA A 16 7.41 0.94 -4.46
CA ALA A 16 6.87 2.17 -5.06
C ALA A 16 7.73 2.63 -6.24
N VAL A 17 9.04 2.72 -6.05
CA VAL A 17 9.98 3.15 -7.10
C VAL A 17 9.97 2.18 -8.29
N LEU A 18 10.00 0.87 -8.03
CA LEU A 18 9.95 -0.14 -9.10
C LEU A 18 8.65 -0.04 -9.90
N LEU A 19 7.51 0.02 -9.23
CA LEU A 19 6.21 0.12 -9.89
C LEU A 19 6.05 1.44 -10.65
N MET A 20 6.45 2.58 -10.06
CA MET A 20 6.40 3.87 -10.77
C MET A 20 7.23 3.82 -12.05
N ARG A 21 8.44 3.26 -11.99
CA ARG A 21 9.31 3.13 -13.15
C ARG A 21 8.75 2.21 -14.22
N ASP A 22 8.25 1.05 -13.83
CA ASP A 22 7.80 0.01 -14.76
C ASP A 22 6.44 0.30 -15.39
N LEU A 23 5.56 1.03 -14.68
CA LEU A 23 4.21 1.36 -15.13
C LEU A 23 4.09 2.75 -15.78
N TYR A 24 5.13 3.59 -15.70
CA TYR A 24 5.10 4.96 -16.22
C TYR A 24 4.65 5.05 -17.68
N SER A 25 5.23 4.23 -18.56
CA SER A 25 4.92 4.22 -19.99
C SER A 25 3.62 3.49 -20.35
N LYS A 26 3.04 2.76 -19.40
CA LYS A 26 1.86 1.90 -19.61
C LYS A 26 0.56 2.54 -19.16
N MET A 27 0.66 3.52 -18.29
CA MET A 27 -0.49 4.23 -17.74
C MET A 27 -0.81 5.48 -18.56
N PRO A 28 -2.09 5.77 -18.83
CA PRO A 28 -2.48 7.11 -19.26
C PRO A 28 -2.10 8.11 -18.16
N LYS A 29 -1.76 9.36 -18.54
CA LYS A 29 -1.21 10.38 -17.62
C LYS A 29 -2.02 10.57 -16.35
N TYR A 30 -3.36 10.56 -16.44
CA TYR A 30 -4.24 10.72 -15.28
C TYR A 30 -4.20 9.50 -14.34
N ALA A 31 -4.12 8.28 -14.90
CA ALA A 31 -4.03 7.06 -14.11
C ALA A 31 -2.67 6.98 -13.40
N PHE A 32 -1.60 7.37 -14.10
CA PHE A 32 -0.27 7.46 -13.49
C PHE A 32 -0.21 8.53 -12.39
N ALA A 33 -0.84 9.70 -12.60
CA ALA A 33 -0.90 10.73 -11.58
C ALA A 33 -1.62 10.25 -10.32
N CYS A 34 -2.77 9.57 -10.45
CA CYS A 34 -3.47 8.95 -9.32
C CYS A 34 -2.60 7.89 -8.62
N PHE A 35 -1.97 7.01 -9.40
CA PHE A 35 -1.11 5.96 -8.89
C PHE A 35 0.10 6.52 -8.12
N ALA A 36 0.81 7.48 -8.72
CA ALA A 36 2.00 8.09 -8.12
C ALA A 36 1.65 8.89 -6.85
N ALA A 37 0.60 9.72 -6.93
CA ALA A 37 0.14 10.49 -5.77
C ALA A 37 -0.25 9.56 -4.63
N GLY A 38 -1.04 8.52 -4.91
CA GLY A 38 -1.46 7.54 -3.90
C GLY A 38 -0.30 6.77 -3.29
N THR A 39 0.66 6.36 -4.11
CA THR A 39 1.83 5.61 -3.64
C THR A 39 2.74 6.48 -2.77
N ILE A 40 2.94 7.74 -3.14
CA ILE A 40 3.72 8.71 -2.34
C ILE A 40 3.00 8.99 -1.02
N ASP A 41 1.68 9.19 -1.06
CA ASP A 41 0.87 9.47 0.12
C ASP A 41 0.89 8.30 1.12
N ALA A 42 0.74 7.07 0.64
CA ALA A 42 0.87 5.86 1.46
C ALA A 42 2.26 5.71 2.09
N PHE A 43 3.33 6.05 1.33
CA PHE A 43 4.70 6.07 1.87
C PHE A 43 4.86 7.12 2.97
N ILE A 44 4.40 8.35 2.73
CA ILE A 44 4.47 9.44 3.70
C ILE A 44 3.72 9.06 4.98
N ALA A 45 2.53 8.48 4.87
CA ALA A 45 1.75 8.04 6.03
C ALA A 45 2.54 7.05 6.91
N GLY A 46 3.14 6.03 6.30
CA GLY A 46 3.97 5.05 7.02
C GLY A 46 5.20 5.68 7.65
N PHE A 47 5.88 6.57 6.91
CA PHE A 47 7.07 7.27 7.39
C PHE A 47 6.76 8.18 8.60
N LEU A 48 5.69 8.96 8.53
CA LEU A 48 5.26 9.85 9.63
C LEU A 48 4.90 9.05 10.89
N LYS A 49 4.19 7.93 10.75
CA LYS A 49 3.86 7.05 11.88
C LYS A 49 5.11 6.43 12.52
N ALA A 50 6.06 5.95 11.71
CA ALA A 50 7.32 5.42 12.21
C ALA A 50 8.13 6.49 12.94
N THR A 51 8.15 7.72 12.41
CA THR A 51 8.81 8.88 13.01
C THR A 51 8.18 9.24 14.35
N TRP A 52 6.84 9.29 14.44
CA TRP A 52 6.16 9.52 15.70
C TRP A 52 6.57 8.49 16.77
N LYS A 53 6.54 7.20 16.43
CA LYS A 53 6.95 6.14 17.36
C LYS A 53 8.40 6.30 17.83
N LEU A 54 9.29 6.74 16.94
CA LEU A 54 10.70 6.98 17.27
C LEU A 54 10.86 8.17 18.24
N LEU A 55 10.20 9.30 17.95
CA LEU A 55 10.25 10.50 18.80
C LEU A 55 9.66 10.23 20.18
N TYR A 56 8.54 9.52 20.23
CA TYR A 56 7.90 9.11 21.48
C TYR A 56 8.79 8.16 22.30
N ALA A 57 9.36 7.13 21.66
CA ALA A 57 10.22 6.16 22.33
C ALA A 57 11.56 6.77 22.80
N ALA A 58 12.06 7.80 22.12
CA ALA A 58 13.26 8.53 22.50
C ALA A 58 13.00 9.58 23.61
N GLY A 59 11.75 9.78 24.02
CA GLY A 59 11.39 10.79 25.04
C GLY A 59 11.58 12.23 24.57
N ILE A 60 11.66 12.47 23.24
CA ILE A 60 11.91 13.82 22.69
C ILE A 60 10.62 14.63 22.68
N CYS A 61 9.54 14.07 22.11
CA CYS A 61 8.21 14.70 22.13
C CYS A 61 7.12 13.67 21.76
N ASP A 62 5.89 13.92 22.20
CA ASP A 62 4.69 13.22 21.75
C ASP A 62 3.92 14.10 20.77
N PHE A 63 4.30 14.02 19.50
CA PHE A 63 3.60 14.72 18.44
C PHE A 63 2.46 13.87 17.87
N HIS A 64 1.42 13.68 18.69
CA HIS A 64 0.30 12.78 18.44
C HIS A 64 -0.39 12.96 17.08
N VAL A 65 -0.31 14.15 16.48
CA VAL A 65 -0.86 14.45 15.14
C VAL A 65 -0.29 13.51 14.08
N LEU A 66 1.02 13.17 14.15
CA LEU A 66 1.63 12.25 13.18
C LEU A 66 1.03 10.84 13.23
N ASN A 67 0.58 10.41 14.41
CA ASN A 67 -0.11 9.13 14.57
C ASN A 67 -1.56 9.19 14.08
N THR A 68 -2.29 10.25 14.41
CA THR A 68 -3.72 10.37 14.03
C THR A 68 -3.92 10.58 12.52
N MET A 69 -2.99 11.24 11.85
CA MET A 69 -3.02 11.43 10.39
C MET A 69 -2.71 10.16 9.60
N PHE A 70 -2.14 9.13 10.25
CA PHE A 70 -1.73 7.90 9.56
C PHE A 70 -2.90 7.23 8.82
N LEU A 71 -3.99 6.96 9.53
CA LEU A 71 -5.11 6.20 8.96
C LEU A 71 -5.79 6.92 7.79
N PRO A 72 -6.16 8.22 7.88
CA PRO A 72 -6.75 8.95 6.76
C PRO A 72 -5.81 9.00 5.55
N THR A 73 -4.54 9.37 5.76
CA THR A 73 -3.55 9.53 4.69
C THR A 73 -3.27 8.19 4.00
N GLN A 74 -2.98 7.14 4.76
CA GLN A 74 -2.72 5.82 4.20
C GLN A 74 -3.92 5.25 3.44
N SER A 75 -5.13 5.45 3.95
CA SER A 75 -6.36 4.96 3.32
C SER A 75 -6.59 5.61 1.97
N LEU A 76 -6.44 6.92 1.88
CA LEU A 76 -6.54 7.68 0.64
C LEU A 76 -5.42 7.26 -0.33
N GLY A 77 -4.19 7.16 0.16
CA GLY A 77 -3.03 6.75 -0.63
C GLY A 77 -3.22 5.38 -1.28
N LEU A 78 -3.64 4.38 -0.50
CA LEU A 78 -3.90 3.04 -1.02
C LEU A 78 -5.08 2.99 -1.99
N LEU A 79 -6.14 3.75 -1.73
CA LEU A 79 -7.28 3.85 -2.64
C LEU A 79 -6.86 4.43 -3.99
N LEU A 80 -6.12 5.53 -4.00
CA LEU A 80 -5.62 6.16 -5.22
C LEU A 80 -4.64 5.24 -5.97
N THR A 81 -3.77 4.52 -5.25
CA THR A 81 -2.84 3.55 -5.83
C THR A 81 -3.59 2.43 -6.54
N GLY A 82 -4.54 1.80 -5.85
CA GLY A 82 -5.36 0.72 -6.42
C GLY A 82 -6.20 1.20 -7.61
N PHE A 83 -6.82 2.37 -7.48
CA PHE A 83 -7.62 2.98 -8.54
C PHE A 83 -6.77 3.31 -9.78
N GLY A 84 -5.56 3.84 -9.61
CA GLY A 84 -4.63 4.09 -10.70
C GLY A 84 -4.30 2.82 -11.51
N ILE A 85 -4.07 1.70 -10.82
CA ILE A 85 -3.84 0.40 -11.48
C ILE A 85 -5.09 -0.09 -12.22
N LEU A 86 -6.27 0.02 -11.61
CA LEU A 86 -7.53 -0.38 -12.27
C LEU A 86 -7.83 0.47 -13.50
N LEU A 87 -7.57 1.78 -13.43
CA LEU A 87 -7.71 2.68 -14.59
C LEU A 87 -6.79 2.27 -15.73
N MET A 88 -5.56 1.85 -15.44
CA MET A 88 -4.65 1.32 -16.45
C MET A 88 -5.20 0.05 -17.10
N LEU A 89 -5.72 -0.89 -16.32
CA LEU A 89 -6.27 -2.16 -16.83
C LEU A 89 -7.60 -1.98 -17.57
N GLY A 90 -8.38 -0.96 -17.17
CA GLY A 90 -9.69 -0.63 -17.73
C GLY A 90 -9.67 0.44 -18.82
N ALA A 91 -8.52 1.01 -19.16
CA ALA A 91 -8.39 2.18 -20.05
C ALA A 91 -8.91 1.99 -21.49
N LYS A 92 -9.38 0.79 -21.86
CA LYS A 92 -10.12 0.56 -23.10
C LYS A 92 -11.60 0.97 -23.04
N LYS A 93 -12.12 1.33 -21.86
CA LYS A 93 -13.49 1.85 -21.69
C LYS A 93 -13.50 3.05 -20.75
N ARG A 94 -13.92 4.20 -21.28
CA ARG A 94 -14.11 5.46 -20.62
C ARG A 94 -14.80 5.32 -19.26
N ALA A 95 -14.16 5.77 -18.20
CA ALA A 95 -14.85 6.27 -17.02
C ALA A 95 -13.98 7.30 -16.33
N ALA A 96 -14.24 8.57 -16.58
CA ALA A 96 -13.83 9.64 -15.70
C ALA A 96 -14.71 9.55 -14.43
N LEU A 97 -14.31 8.77 -13.45
CA LEU A 97 -14.85 8.88 -12.10
C LEU A 97 -13.97 9.86 -11.35
N ALA A 98 -14.43 11.11 -11.29
CA ALA A 98 -13.93 12.07 -10.32
C ALA A 98 -14.40 11.59 -8.92
N VAL A 99 -13.55 10.88 -8.20
CA VAL A 99 -13.80 10.56 -6.79
C VAL A 99 -13.37 11.77 -5.98
N ALA A 100 -14.33 12.62 -5.62
CA ALA A 100 -14.11 13.59 -4.58
C ALA A 100 -13.87 12.83 -3.25
N PRO A 101 -12.83 13.17 -2.48
CA PRO A 101 -12.62 12.51 -1.18
C PRO A 101 -13.82 12.85 -0.28
N PRO A 102 -14.53 11.84 0.26
CA PRO A 102 -15.60 12.09 1.20
C PRO A 102 -15.00 12.67 2.49
N LEU A 103 -15.48 13.83 2.90
CA LEU A 103 -15.22 14.40 4.22
C LEU A 103 -16.02 13.63 5.28
N PHE A 104 -15.64 12.38 5.54
CA PHE A 104 -16.29 11.56 6.56
C PHE A 104 -15.38 11.37 7.77
N GLN A 105 -15.90 11.73 8.93
CA GLN A 105 -15.31 11.45 10.24
C GLN A 105 -15.74 10.07 10.73
N GLY A 106 -15.13 9.00 10.21
CA GLY A 106 -15.46 7.66 10.68
C GLY A 106 -14.35 6.65 10.34
N THR A 107 -13.85 5.97 11.36
CA THR A 107 -12.79 4.93 11.21
C THR A 107 -13.18 3.86 10.19
N PHE A 108 -14.46 3.47 10.14
CA PHE A 108 -14.95 2.43 9.21
C PHE A 108 -14.82 2.83 7.75
N VAL A 109 -14.98 4.11 7.42
CA VAL A 109 -14.82 4.61 6.04
C VAL A 109 -13.36 4.48 5.62
N PHE A 110 -12.42 4.87 6.46
CA PHE A 110 -10.99 4.74 6.18
C PHE A 110 -10.55 3.28 6.05
N VAL A 111 -11.06 2.40 6.90
CA VAL A 111 -10.83 0.95 6.77
C VAL A 111 -11.39 0.42 5.45
N GLY A 112 -12.62 0.80 5.09
CA GLY A 112 -13.21 0.44 3.79
C GLY A 112 -12.39 0.92 2.59
N MET A 113 -11.91 2.17 2.62
CA MET A 113 -11.03 2.73 1.58
C MET A 113 -9.72 1.95 1.48
N MET A 114 -9.11 1.59 2.61
CA MET A 114 -7.89 0.78 2.68
C MET A 114 -8.10 -0.60 2.06
N VAL A 115 -9.17 -1.29 2.44
CA VAL A 115 -9.51 -2.63 1.93
C VAL A 115 -9.74 -2.60 0.43
N LEU A 116 -10.53 -1.64 -0.05
CA LEU A 116 -10.80 -1.47 -1.48
C LEU A 116 -9.54 -1.13 -2.27
N GLY A 117 -8.75 -0.17 -1.79
CA GLY A 117 -7.52 0.25 -2.45
C GLY A 117 -6.48 -0.86 -2.52
N LEU A 118 -6.23 -1.52 -1.40
CA LEU A 118 -5.30 -2.64 -1.33
C LEU A 118 -5.78 -3.84 -2.15
N GLY A 119 -7.08 -4.15 -2.08
CA GLY A 119 -7.69 -5.20 -2.89
C GLY A 119 -7.55 -4.91 -4.38
N ALA A 120 -7.83 -3.68 -4.80
CA ALA A 120 -7.65 -3.23 -6.18
C ALA A 120 -6.18 -3.31 -6.63
N MET A 121 -5.24 -2.91 -5.77
CA MET A 121 -3.81 -3.02 -6.06
C MET A 121 -3.38 -4.49 -6.23
N CYS A 122 -3.71 -5.36 -5.28
CA CYS A 122 -3.34 -6.78 -5.34
C CYS A 122 -4.01 -7.50 -6.51
N ALA A 123 -5.30 -7.25 -6.76
CA ALA A 123 -6.02 -7.81 -7.91
C ALA A 123 -5.47 -7.30 -9.25
N GLY A 124 -5.13 -6.02 -9.32
CA GLY A 124 -4.50 -5.42 -10.49
C GLY A 124 -3.14 -6.03 -10.80
N LEU A 125 -2.25 -6.14 -9.80
CA LEU A 125 -0.94 -6.79 -9.95
C LEU A 125 -1.09 -8.29 -10.27
N GLY A 126 -2.06 -8.97 -9.67
CA GLY A 126 -2.41 -10.34 -10.01
C GLY A 126 -2.85 -10.49 -11.47
N SER A 127 -3.66 -9.55 -11.97
CA SER A 127 -4.09 -9.52 -13.38
C SER A 127 -2.91 -9.31 -14.33
N ILE A 128 -1.98 -8.44 -13.98
CA ILE A 128 -0.73 -8.25 -14.73
C ILE A 128 0.08 -9.55 -14.72
N ALA A 129 0.20 -10.23 -13.58
CA ALA A 129 0.90 -11.50 -13.47
C ALA A 129 0.29 -12.59 -14.38
N VAL A 130 -1.04 -12.64 -14.47
CA VAL A 130 -1.74 -13.55 -15.39
C VAL A 130 -1.39 -13.24 -16.84
N LYS A 131 -1.46 -11.97 -17.24
CA LYS A 131 -1.11 -11.53 -18.60
C LYS A 131 0.33 -11.87 -18.96
N MET A 132 1.27 -11.69 -18.02
CA MET A 132 2.68 -12.05 -18.17
C MET A 132 2.97 -13.56 -18.02
N LYS A 133 1.94 -14.40 -17.96
CA LYS A 133 2.03 -15.87 -17.76
C LYS A 133 2.75 -16.28 -16.46
N LYS A 134 2.78 -15.40 -15.46
CA LYS A 134 3.35 -15.64 -14.12
C LYS A 134 2.25 -15.95 -13.09
N LYS A 135 1.35 -16.88 -13.41
CA LYS A 135 0.19 -17.22 -12.54
C LYS A 135 0.56 -17.64 -11.12
N GLY A 136 1.77 -18.16 -10.91
CA GLY A 136 2.28 -18.49 -9.57
C GLY A 136 2.42 -17.30 -8.61
N LEU A 137 2.32 -16.06 -9.10
CA LEU A 137 2.31 -14.86 -8.26
C LEU A 137 0.93 -14.54 -7.67
N ILE A 138 -0.15 -15.15 -8.16
CA ILE A 138 -1.50 -14.92 -7.62
C ILE A 138 -1.54 -15.21 -6.11
N PRO A 139 -1.10 -16.40 -5.63
CA PRO A 139 -1.10 -16.66 -4.19
C PRO A 139 -0.22 -15.70 -3.40
N VAL A 140 0.87 -15.18 -3.97
CA VAL A 140 1.72 -14.18 -3.32
C VAL A 140 0.96 -12.87 -3.05
N PHE A 141 0.20 -12.38 -4.04
CA PHE A 141 -0.62 -11.17 -3.85
C PHE A 141 -1.83 -11.42 -2.94
N VAL A 142 -2.40 -12.64 -2.94
CA VAL A 142 -3.46 -13.02 -2.00
C VAL A 142 -2.90 -13.04 -0.57
N LEU A 143 -1.74 -13.65 -0.34
CA LEU A 143 -1.08 -13.65 0.98
C LEU A 143 -0.72 -12.24 1.44
N CYS A 144 -0.23 -11.38 0.54
CA CYS A 144 -0.01 -9.98 0.81
C CYS A 144 -1.30 -9.31 1.33
N PHE A 145 -2.40 -9.45 0.59
CA PHE A 145 -3.70 -8.90 1.00
C PHE A 145 -4.15 -9.43 2.37
N LEU A 146 -4.05 -10.74 2.61
CA LEU A 146 -4.43 -11.36 3.88
C LEU A 146 -3.56 -10.86 5.04
N CYS A 147 -2.26 -10.67 4.86
CA CYS A 147 -1.39 -10.08 5.88
C CYS A 147 -1.83 -8.67 6.27
N TYR A 148 -2.19 -7.84 5.29
CA TYR A 148 -2.69 -6.49 5.61
C TYR A 148 -4.06 -6.51 6.30
N MET A 149 -4.94 -7.45 5.94
CA MET A 149 -6.21 -7.63 6.67
C MET A 149 -5.96 -8.09 8.11
N ALA A 150 -5.05 -9.04 8.31
CA ALA A 150 -4.64 -9.49 9.64
C ALA A 150 -4.02 -8.35 10.46
N MET A 151 -3.17 -7.50 9.84
CA MET A 151 -2.62 -6.31 10.50
C MET A 151 -3.72 -5.35 10.95
N GLY A 152 -4.71 -5.08 10.08
CA GLY A 152 -5.85 -4.22 10.42
C GLY A 152 -6.66 -4.79 11.59
N TYR A 153 -6.86 -6.11 11.63
CA TYR A 153 -7.52 -6.79 12.75
C TYR A 153 -6.71 -6.67 14.05
N LEU A 154 -5.40 -6.92 14.01
CA LEU A 154 -4.52 -6.80 15.19
C LEU A 154 -4.52 -5.36 15.72
N ALA A 155 -4.41 -4.37 14.84
CA ALA A 155 -4.43 -2.96 15.20
C ALA A 155 -5.76 -2.48 15.82
N SER A 156 -6.87 -3.22 15.61
CA SER A 156 -8.17 -2.95 16.25
C SER A 156 -8.27 -3.52 17.67
N ARG A 157 -7.30 -4.33 18.09
CA ARG A 157 -7.22 -4.89 19.43
C ARG A 157 -6.42 -3.97 20.35
N ASP A 158 -6.52 -4.24 21.66
CA ASP A 158 -5.84 -3.44 22.67
C ASP A 158 -4.31 -3.57 22.54
N GLY A 159 -3.68 -2.56 21.92
CA GLY A 159 -2.25 -2.53 21.60
C GLY A 159 -1.33 -2.23 22.79
N SER A 160 -1.82 -2.42 24.04
CA SER A 160 -1.05 -2.11 25.25
C SER A 160 0.09 -3.11 25.51
N SER A 161 0.02 -4.33 24.95
CA SER A 161 1.06 -5.33 25.15
C SER A 161 2.18 -5.26 24.11
N ALA A 162 3.44 -5.39 24.59
CA ALA A 162 4.61 -5.45 23.72
C ALA A 162 4.52 -6.63 22.72
N ALA A 163 3.95 -7.77 23.14
CA ALA A 163 3.76 -8.94 22.28
C ALA A 163 2.83 -8.64 21.10
N MET A 164 1.73 -7.94 21.33
CA MET A 164 0.80 -7.53 20.25
C MET A 164 1.48 -6.61 19.24
N ASN A 165 2.21 -5.62 19.71
CA ASN A 165 2.97 -4.70 18.86
C ASN A 165 4.01 -5.44 17.99
N TRP A 166 4.69 -6.46 18.52
CA TRP A 166 5.60 -7.29 17.74
C TRP A 166 4.87 -8.16 16.71
N ALA A 167 3.71 -8.70 17.06
CA ALA A 167 2.87 -9.46 16.13
C ALA A 167 2.39 -8.58 14.97
N GLU A 168 1.89 -7.38 15.25
CA GLU A 168 1.50 -6.39 14.23
C GLU A 168 2.68 -6.07 13.28
N GLN A 169 3.84 -5.81 13.85
CA GLN A 169 5.03 -5.49 13.09
C GLN A 169 5.49 -6.67 12.23
N GLY A 170 5.46 -7.88 12.76
CA GLY A 170 5.81 -9.10 12.03
C GLY A 170 4.88 -9.34 10.83
N VAL A 171 3.58 -9.21 11.04
CA VAL A 171 2.57 -9.37 9.98
C VAL A 171 2.70 -8.26 8.92
N ASN A 172 2.96 -7.02 9.34
CA ASN A 172 3.19 -5.91 8.41
C ASN A 172 4.43 -6.16 7.55
N CYS A 173 5.55 -6.55 8.16
CA CYS A 173 6.77 -6.89 7.42
C CYS A 173 6.54 -8.04 6.43
N LEU A 174 5.81 -9.09 6.84
CA LEU A 174 5.45 -10.20 5.95
C LEU A 174 4.63 -9.74 4.75
N GLY A 175 3.62 -8.91 4.96
CA GLY A 175 2.82 -8.34 3.88
C GLY A 175 3.66 -7.56 2.88
N GLN A 176 4.58 -6.73 3.38
CA GLN A 176 5.51 -5.96 2.55
C GLN A 176 6.50 -6.86 1.80
N VAL A 177 7.00 -7.92 2.43
CA VAL A 177 7.90 -8.88 1.77
C VAL A 177 7.18 -9.62 0.63
N PHE A 178 5.93 -10.07 0.84
CA PHE A 178 5.14 -10.66 -0.25
C PHE A 178 4.92 -9.68 -1.40
N LEU A 179 4.59 -8.43 -1.10
CA LEU A 179 4.44 -7.40 -2.13
C LEU A 179 5.74 -7.20 -2.91
N LEU A 180 6.87 -7.10 -2.20
CA LEU A 180 8.19 -6.94 -2.81
C LEU A 180 8.55 -8.13 -3.70
N ILE A 181 8.35 -9.37 -3.24
CA ILE A 181 8.61 -10.59 -4.02
C ILE A 181 7.78 -10.57 -5.32
N GLY A 182 6.48 -10.25 -5.20
CA GLY A 182 5.59 -10.15 -6.36
C GLY A 182 6.07 -9.14 -7.37
N VAL A 183 6.36 -7.92 -6.92
CA VAL A 183 6.80 -6.80 -7.78
C VAL A 183 8.18 -7.04 -8.37
N LEU A 184 9.15 -7.53 -7.59
CA LEU A 184 10.49 -7.87 -8.09
C LEU A 184 10.44 -8.98 -9.16
N THR A 185 9.56 -9.95 -8.97
CA THR A 185 9.41 -11.03 -9.95
C THR A 185 8.79 -10.52 -11.26
N LEU A 186 7.79 -9.63 -11.19
CA LEU A 186 7.24 -8.97 -12.37
C LEU A 186 8.27 -8.06 -13.05
N HIS A 187 9.02 -7.30 -12.26
CA HIS A 187 10.09 -6.45 -12.77
C HIS A 187 11.16 -7.25 -13.52
N LYS A 188 11.69 -8.32 -12.90
CA LYS A 188 12.68 -9.23 -13.52
C LYS A 188 12.12 -9.96 -14.75
N ALA A 189 10.81 -10.16 -14.82
CA ALA A 189 10.14 -10.76 -15.97
C ALA A 189 9.92 -9.76 -17.12
N GLY A 190 10.45 -8.53 -17.02
CA GLY A 190 10.35 -7.53 -18.08
C GLY A 190 9.03 -6.75 -18.05
N LEU A 191 8.43 -6.51 -16.87
CA LEU A 191 7.18 -5.74 -16.77
C LEU A 191 7.27 -4.40 -17.52
N ARG A 192 8.42 -3.76 -17.52
CA ARG A 192 8.63 -2.45 -18.18
C ARG A 192 8.47 -2.53 -19.70
N GLU A 193 8.83 -3.67 -20.31
CA GLU A 193 8.85 -3.87 -21.76
C GLU A 193 7.58 -4.60 -22.24
N PHE A 194 6.84 -5.20 -21.30
CA PHE A 194 5.65 -5.98 -21.62
C PHE A 194 4.47 -5.09 -22.02
N GLU A 195 3.82 -5.34 -23.15
CA GLU A 195 2.58 -4.65 -23.55
C GLU A 195 1.37 -5.22 -22.78
N LEU A 196 0.67 -4.35 -22.03
CA LEU A 196 -0.47 -4.70 -21.16
C LEU A 196 -1.82 -4.68 -21.87
#